data_b2d186b07d109cbf672cf0a7a69dc333
#
_entry.id   b2d186b07d109cbf672cf0a7a69dc333
#
_cell.length_a   1.000
_cell.length_b   1.000
_cell.length_c   1.000
_cell.angle_alpha   90.00
_cell.angle_beta   90.00
_cell.angle_gamma   90.00
#
_symmetry.space_group_name_H-M   'P 1'
#
loop_
_entity.id
_entity.type
_entity.pdbx_description
1 polymer ?
#
loop_
_entity_poly.entity_id
_entity_poly.type
_entity_poly.pdbx_seq_one_letter_code
_entity_poly.pdbx_strand_id
1 'polypeptide(L)'
;MQTLACGTNIIAGPGARWSLKDQGAKRVFLVTDSFFSEKGTALEIAQALGETYEIFDQVIPDPTAELVARGTARLKAFHPDLVVALGGGSPMDTAKAMVYFSGEQIPLAAIPTTSGSGAEVTDFAIVTHDEVKHPLVSERLRPQWAILDSELLAELPRSLIADAGFDVLAHALEAVAGRNASPITDALARDAFRTAYSLLPASYGGDPSVRLAIHQAATMAAMAFSQAGLGICHALAHSLGGQFHVPHGRLNAILLPTVVSYNGVAAGAAYTALARQAGLGGSAEAIALRNLKNGLVRLRRELRLPATLAEAGVAPRDLQRNLGTIVEAALADPCGKTNPVEPTRGLLEEILKEVAGRG
;
A
#
# COMPACT_ATOMS: atom_id res chain seq x y z
N MET A 1 5.30 -23.36 -12.40
CA MET A 1 5.66 -22.29 -13.37
C MET A 1 5.31 -20.99 -12.67
N GLN A 2 6.25 -20.05 -12.59
CA GLN A 2 6.04 -18.74 -11.97
C GLN A 2 5.97 -17.70 -13.09
N THR A 3 5.00 -16.78 -13.04
CA THR A 3 4.85 -15.69 -14.00
C THR A 3 5.12 -14.38 -13.25
N LEU A 4 6.00 -13.53 -13.75
CA LEU A 4 6.16 -12.16 -13.30
C LEU A 4 5.54 -11.25 -14.35
N ALA A 5 4.42 -10.61 -14.03
CA ALA A 5 3.79 -9.65 -14.92
C ALA A 5 4.29 -8.24 -14.60
N CYS A 6 4.99 -7.63 -15.57
CA CYS A 6 5.54 -6.26 -15.48
C CYS A 6 5.00 -5.44 -16.65
N GLY A 7 3.71 -5.08 -16.60
CA GLY A 7 3.04 -4.38 -17.71
C GLY A 7 3.00 -2.85 -17.57
N THR A 8 3.55 -2.27 -16.49
CA THR A 8 3.52 -0.84 -16.22
C THR A 8 4.85 -0.17 -16.58
N ASN A 9 4.82 0.93 -17.33
CA ASN A 9 5.98 1.78 -17.57
C ASN A 9 6.18 2.70 -16.37
N ILE A 10 7.34 2.62 -15.72
CA ILE A 10 7.65 3.42 -14.52
C ILE A 10 8.53 4.59 -14.93
N ILE A 11 8.07 5.83 -14.65
CA ILE A 11 8.80 7.06 -14.88
C ILE A 11 8.99 7.74 -13.52
N ALA A 12 10.23 8.02 -13.13
CA ALA A 12 10.56 8.47 -11.80
C ALA A 12 11.53 9.67 -11.81
N GLY A 13 11.22 10.67 -11.01
CA GLY A 13 12.06 11.85 -10.82
C GLY A 13 11.28 13.11 -10.48
N PRO A 14 11.96 14.20 -10.13
CA PRO A 14 11.30 15.49 -9.96
C PRO A 14 10.61 15.94 -11.27
N GLY A 15 9.35 16.35 -11.18
CA GLY A 15 8.57 16.77 -12.35
C GLY A 15 8.16 15.64 -13.29
N ALA A 16 8.30 14.37 -12.90
CA ALA A 16 7.98 13.21 -13.74
C ALA A 16 6.55 13.24 -14.30
N ARG A 17 5.59 13.88 -13.61
CA ARG A 17 4.21 14.06 -14.08
C ARG A 17 4.11 14.70 -15.46
N TRP A 18 5.09 15.51 -15.84
CA TRP A 18 5.09 16.21 -17.14
C TRP A 18 5.46 15.29 -18.31
N SER A 19 6.04 14.12 -18.08
CA SER A 19 6.33 13.12 -19.12
C SER A 19 5.07 12.59 -19.82
N LEU A 20 3.92 12.69 -19.17
CA LEU A 20 2.65 12.30 -19.78
C LEU A 20 2.23 13.19 -20.96
N LYS A 21 2.81 14.38 -21.12
CA LYS A 21 2.60 15.25 -22.31
C LYS A 21 2.99 14.54 -23.60
N ASP A 22 4.02 13.72 -23.55
CA ASP A 22 4.53 12.98 -24.72
C ASP A 22 3.56 11.91 -25.20
N GLN A 23 2.53 11.58 -24.41
CA GLN A 23 1.47 10.64 -24.80
C GLN A 23 0.47 11.26 -25.78
N GLY A 24 0.43 12.58 -25.88
CA GLY A 24 -0.38 13.30 -26.86
C GLY A 24 -1.89 13.15 -26.65
N ALA A 25 -2.32 12.98 -25.40
CA ALA A 25 -3.73 12.87 -25.06
C ALA A 25 -4.48 14.17 -25.39
N LYS A 26 -5.70 14.06 -25.91
CA LYS A 26 -6.56 15.20 -26.20
C LYS A 26 -7.64 15.39 -25.16
N ARG A 27 -8.14 14.30 -24.61
CA ARG A 27 -9.27 14.27 -23.68
C ARG A 27 -8.86 13.55 -22.40
N VAL A 28 -8.51 14.32 -21.37
CA VAL A 28 -8.00 13.78 -20.10
C VAL A 28 -9.13 13.72 -19.06
N PHE A 29 -9.35 12.55 -18.46
CA PHE A 29 -10.20 12.39 -17.28
C PHE A 29 -9.33 12.17 -16.04
N LEU A 30 -9.29 13.16 -15.15
CA LEU A 30 -8.44 13.12 -13.97
C LEU A 30 -9.27 12.76 -12.73
N VAL A 31 -8.87 11.70 -12.02
CA VAL A 31 -9.50 11.20 -10.79
C VAL A 31 -8.62 11.54 -9.60
N THR A 32 -9.17 12.24 -8.60
CA THR A 32 -8.43 12.68 -7.42
C THR A 32 -9.37 12.89 -6.21
N ASP A 33 -8.81 13.27 -5.09
CA ASP A 33 -9.53 13.76 -3.91
C ASP A 33 -9.65 15.29 -3.91
N SER A 34 -10.43 15.84 -2.96
CA SER A 34 -10.65 17.28 -2.84
C SER A 34 -9.36 18.07 -2.53
N PHE A 35 -8.38 17.46 -1.86
CA PHE A 35 -7.14 18.12 -1.48
C PHE A 35 -6.35 18.61 -2.71
N PHE A 36 -6.16 17.74 -3.71
CA PHE A 36 -5.43 18.12 -4.93
C PHE A 36 -6.26 19.02 -5.86
N SER A 37 -7.59 18.93 -5.79
CA SER A 37 -8.49 19.83 -6.49
C SER A 37 -8.43 21.25 -5.92
N GLU A 38 -8.59 21.40 -4.61
CA GLU A 38 -8.54 22.69 -3.90
C GLU A 38 -7.16 23.34 -3.97
N LYS A 39 -6.08 22.56 -3.95
CA LYS A 39 -4.70 23.04 -4.12
C LYS A 39 -4.41 23.53 -5.54
N GLY A 40 -5.26 23.20 -6.51
CA GLY A 40 -5.07 23.54 -7.92
C GLY A 40 -4.14 22.59 -8.69
N THR A 41 -3.47 21.64 -8.03
CA THR A 41 -2.54 20.70 -8.66
C THR A 41 -3.25 19.83 -9.70
N ALA A 42 -4.46 19.36 -9.40
CA ALA A 42 -5.24 18.57 -10.34
C ALA A 42 -5.57 19.35 -11.62
N LEU A 43 -5.94 20.62 -11.46
CA LEU A 43 -6.24 21.52 -12.59
C LEU A 43 -4.98 21.77 -13.44
N GLU A 44 -3.84 22.07 -12.79
CA GLU A 44 -2.55 22.30 -13.47
C GLU A 44 -2.17 21.08 -14.32
N ILE A 45 -2.26 19.88 -13.76
CA ILE A 45 -1.95 18.62 -14.47
C ILE A 45 -2.93 18.39 -15.62
N ALA A 46 -4.23 18.51 -15.38
CA ALA A 46 -5.24 18.27 -16.40
C ALA A 46 -5.10 19.21 -17.61
N GLN A 47 -4.88 20.50 -17.35
CA GLN A 47 -4.65 21.51 -18.38
C GLN A 47 -3.36 21.30 -19.18
N ALA A 48 -2.33 20.75 -18.52
CA ALA A 48 -1.04 20.53 -19.17
C ALA A 48 -1.03 19.29 -20.06
N LEU A 49 -1.94 18.32 -19.82
CA LEU A 49 -1.94 17.02 -20.48
C LEU A 49 -2.96 16.89 -21.62
N GLY A 50 -4.07 17.65 -21.61
CA GLY A 50 -5.12 17.50 -22.59
C GLY A 50 -5.63 18.83 -23.14
N GLU A 51 -6.17 18.79 -24.38
CA GLU A 51 -6.88 19.92 -24.98
C GLU A 51 -8.23 20.17 -24.28
N THR A 52 -8.88 19.09 -23.83
CA THR A 52 -10.07 19.10 -23.01
C THR A 52 -9.90 18.17 -21.84
N TYR A 53 -10.47 18.52 -20.70
CA TYR A 53 -10.33 17.70 -19.49
C TYR A 53 -11.62 17.73 -18.67
N GLU A 54 -11.79 16.67 -17.87
CA GLU A 54 -12.76 16.59 -16.79
C GLU A 54 -12.06 16.12 -15.51
N ILE A 55 -12.39 16.74 -14.39
CA ILE A 55 -11.84 16.38 -13.07
C ILE A 55 -12.95 15.75 -12.24
N PHE A 56 -12.69 14.55 -11.75
CA PHE A 56 -13.50 13.86 -10.75
C PHE A 56 -12.76 13.88 -9.42
N ASP A 57 -13.12 14.81 -8.54
CA ASP A 57 -12.45 15.14 -7.29
C ASP A 57 -13.21 14.69 -6.03
N GLN A 58 -14.19 13.80 -6.21
CA GLN A 58 -15.07 13.32 -5.14
C GLN A 58 -14.55 12.07 -4.44
N VAL A 59 -13.29 11.68 -4.66
CA VAL A 59 -12.76 10.48 -4.04
C VAL A 59 -12.60 10.68 -2.54
N ILE A 60 -13.06 9.71 -1.79
CA ILE A 60 -12.95 9.61 -0.33
C ILE A 60 -12.11 8.38 0.05
N PRO A 61 -11.55 8.32 1.26
CA PRO A 61 -10.97 7.08 1.76
C PRO A 61 -11.97 5.91 1.68
N ASP A 62 -11.47 4.72 1.35
CA ASP A 62 -12.29 3.51 1.17
C ASP A 62 -13.41 3.71 0.13
N PRO A 63 -13.09 3.88 -1.16
CA PRO A 63 -14.06 4.29 -2.18
C PRO A 63 -15.21 3.29 -2.32
N THR A 64 -16.44 3.80 -2.35
CA THR A 64 -17.64 2.96 -2.41
C THR A 64 -18.01 2.58 -3.85
N ALA A 65 -18.78 1.50 -4.00
CA ALA A 65 -19.32 1.06 -5.29
C ALA A 65 -20.18 2.16 -5.95
N GLU A 66 -20.94 2.93 -5.17
CA GLU A 66 -21.76 4.04 -5.65
C GLU A 66 -20.90 5.20 -6.16
N LEU A 67 -19.78 5.49 -5.48
CA LEU A 67 -18.83 6.50 -5.95
C LEU A 67 -18.24 6.09 -7.30
N VAL A 68 -17.78 4.84 -7.40
CA VAL A 68 -17.25 4.26 -8.65
C VAL A 68 -18.29 4.30 -9.76
N ALA A 69 -19.54 3.92 -9.48
CA ALA A 69 -20.63 3.95 -10.48
C ALA A 69 -20.90 5.37 -11.02
N ARG A 70 -20.94 6.38 -10.12
CA ARG A 70 -21.10 7.78 -10.54
C ARG A 70 -19.95 8.26 -11.41
N GLY A 71 -18.71 7.94 -11.00
CA GLY A 71 -17.51 8.31 -11.77
C GLY A 71 -17.45 7.60 -13.12
N THR A 72 -17.82 6.32 -13.16
CA THR A 72 -17.91 5.55 -14.43
C THR A 72 -18.90 6.16 -15.40
N ALA A 73 -20.07 6.62 -14.93
CA ALA A 73 -21.06 7.28 -15.78
C ALA A 73 -20.52 8.59 -16.39
N ARG A 74 -19.80 9.42 -15.57
CA ARG A 74 -19.16 10.64 -16.05
C ARG A 74 -18.04 10.35 -17.05
N LEU A 75 -17.18 9.37 -16.74
CA LEU A 75 -16.09 8.92 -17.60
C LEU A 75 -16.63 8.49 -18.99
N LYS A 76 -17.70 7.68 -19.01
CA LYS A 76 -18.34 7.26 -20.28
C LYS A 76 -18.93 8.43 -21.06
N ALA A 77 -19.58 9.39 -20.40
CA ALA A 77 -20.13 10.57 -21.07
C ALA A 77 -19.04 11.50 -21.62
N PHE A 78 -17.90 11.55 -20.98
CA PHE A 78 -16.76 12.38 -21.40
C PHE A 78 -15.95 11.76 -22.55
N HIS A 79 -15.92 10.43 -22.70
CA HIS A 79 -15.11 9.70 -23.69
C HIS A 79 -13.63 10.11 -23.70
N PRO A 80 -12.88 9.89 -22.61
CA PRO A 80 -11.46 10.24 -22.53
C PRO A 80 -10.59 9.31 -23.39
N ASP A 81 -9.46 9.82 -23.83
CA ASP A 81 -8.38 9.03 -24.42
C ASP A 81 -7.23 8.75 -23.43
N LEU A 82 -7.26 9.38 -22.24
CA LEU A 82 -6.39 9.10 -21.12
C LEU A 82 -7.11 9.32 -19.79
N VAL A 83 -7.01 8.36 -18.88
CA VAL A 83 -7.39 8.53 -17.48
C VAL A 83 -6.13 8.75 -16.64
N VAL A 84 -6.15 9.75 -15.76
CA VAL A 84 -5.07 10.04 -14.82
C VAL A 84 -5.60 9.90 -13.41
N ALA A 85 -5.00 9.02 -12.61
CA ALA A 85 -5.25 8.90 -11.18
C ALA A 85 -4.18 9.68 -10.40
N LEU A 86 -4.58 10.72 -9.68
CA LEU A 86 -3.69 11.55 -8.86
C LEU A 86 -4.05 11.38 -7.39
N GLY A 87 -3.15 10.85 -6.57
CA GLY A 87 -3.40 10.71 -5.13
C GLY A 87 -2.79 9.48 -4.50
N GLY A 88 -3.30 9.06 -3.35
CA GLY A 88 -2.93 7.81 -2.70
C GLY A 88 -3.68 6.60 -3.29
N GLY A 89 -3.77 5.51 -2.52
CA GLY A 89 -4.45 4.28 -2.96
C GLY A 89 -5.89 4.50 -3.38
N SER A 90 -6.68 5.28 -2.64
CA SER A 90 -8.12 5.47 -2.92
C SER A 90 -8.41 6.13 -4.28
N PRO A 91 -7.76 7.24 -4.70
CA PRO A 91 -7.89 7.75 -6.07
C PRO A 91 -7.46 6.75 -7.14
N MET A 92 -6.39 6.00 -6.90
CA MET A 92 -5.92 4.98 -7.84
C MET A 92 -6.91 3.82 -7.99
N ASP A 93 -7.40 3.28 -6.89
CA ASP A 93 -8.38 2.18 -6.90
C ASP A 93 -9.71 2.63 -7.52
N THR A 94 -10.14 3.87 -7.25
CA THR A 94 -11.32 4.47 -7.87
C THR A 94 -11.15 4.56 -9.39
N ALA A 95 -10.04 5.11 -9.87
CA ALA A 95 -9.78 5.25 -11.31
C ALA A 95 -9.70 3.89 -12.02
N LYS A 96 -8.99 2.92 -11.42
CA LYS A 96 -8.92 1.54 -11.92
C LYS A 96 -10.31 0.92 -12.05
N ALA A 97 -11.12 1.01 -10.99
CA ALA A 97 -12.48 0.47 -10.98
C ALA A 97 -13.37 1.16 -12.02
N MET A 98 -13.28 2.50 -12.16
CA MET A 98 -14.03 3.24 -13.20
C MET A 98 -13.68 2.77 -14.61
N VAL A 99 -12.38 2.65 -14.94
CA VAL A 99 -11.91 2.15 -16.24
C VAL A 99 -12.38 0.72 -16.46
N TYR A 100 -12.28 -0.14 -15.44
CA TYR A 100 -12.71 -1.53 -15.54
C TYR A 100 -14.21 -1.66 -15.82
N PHE A 101 -15.06 -0.95 -15.07
CA PHE A 101 -16.52 -0.99 -15.21
C PHE A 101 -17.03 -0.18 -16.40
N SER A 102 -16.22 0.70 -16.99
CA SER A 102 -16.60 1.35 -18.25
C SER A 102 -16.77 0.33 -19.39
N GLY A 103 -16.03 -0.78 -19.33
CA GLY A 103 -15.97 -1.77 -20.39
C GLY A 103 -15.04 -1.36 -21.55
N GLU A 104 -14.50 -0.15 -21.52
CA GLU A 104 -13.63 0.42 -22.55
C GLU A 104 -12.15 0.12 -22.23
N GLN A 105 -11.31 0.16 -23.27
CA GLN A 105 -9.85 0.05 -23.11
C GLN A 105 -9.23 1.45 -23.16
N ILE A 106 -9.30 2.15 -22.04
CA ILE A 106 -8.76 3.49 -21.90
C ILE A 106 -7.41 3.41 -21.19
N PRO A 107 -6.34 4.02 -21.73
CA PRO A 107 -5.07 4.13 -21.05
C PRO A 107 -5.20 4.78 -19.66
N LEU A 108 -4.53 4.19 -18.66
CA LEU A 108 -4.52 4.70 -17.28
C LEU A 108 -3.09 5.03 -16.86
N ALA A 109 -2.88 6.27 -16.43
CA ALA A 109 -1.67 6.72 -15.76
C ALA A 109 -1.94 6.95 -14.27
N ALA A 110 -1.13 6.36 -13.42
CA ALA A 110 -1.21 6.55 -11.97
C ALA A 110 -0.06 7.46 -11.51
N ILE A 111 -0.40 8.53 -10.80
CA ILE A 111 0.53 9.50 -10.19
C ILE A 111 0.36 9.38 -8.66
N PRO A 112 1.08 8.47 -8.00
CA PRO A 112 0.96 8.30 -6.56
C PRO A 112 1.55 9.50 -5.82
N THR A 113 0.83 9.96 -4.80
CA THR A 113 1.25 11.07 -3.92
C THR A 113 1.56 10.61 -2.51
N THR A 114 1.55 9.30 -2.28
CA THR A 114 1.98 8.63 -1.05
C THR A 114 2.90 7.47 -1.40
N SER A 115 3.86 7.16 -0.53
CA SER A 115 4.82 6.08 -0.74
C SER A 115 4.46 4.88 0.15
N GLY A 116 3.37 4.17 -0.19
CA GLY A 116 2.85 3.06 0.63
C GLY A 116 2.21 1.96 -0.21
N SER A 117 0.99 2.18 -0.68
CA SER A 117 0.11 1.16 -1.27
C SER A 117 0.65 0.44 -2.51
N GLY A 118 1.44 1.15 -3.35
CA GLY A 118 1.93 0.59 -4.61
C GLY A 118 0.83 0.34 -5.65
N ALA A 119 -0.34 0.95 -5.50
CA ALA A 119 -1.48 0.75 -6.38
C ALA A 119 -1.19 1.13 -7.85
N GLU A 120 -0.14 1.91 -8.09
CA GLU A 120 0.31 2.33 -9.42
C GLU A 120 0.87 1.20 -10.29
N VAL A 121 1.20 0.04 -9.70
CA VAL A 121 1.77 -1.12 -10.44
C VAL A 121 0.98 -2.41 -10.24
N THR A 122 -0.07 -2.39 -9.43
CA THR A 122 -0.85 -3.59 -9.11
C THR A 122 -2.05 -3.77 -10.07
N ASP A 123 -2.49 -5.01 -10.22
CA ASP A 123 -3.63 -5.44 -11.03
C ASP A 123 -4.91 -5.65 -10.22
N PHE A 124 -5.00 -5.04 -9.06
CA PHE A 124 -6.19 -5.06 -8.23
C PHE A 124 -6.60 -3.64 -7.80
N ALA A 125 -7.84 -3.50 -7.37
CA ALA A 125 -8.41 -2.31 -6.75
C ALA A 125 -9.35 -2.73 -5.63
N ILE A 126 -9.38 -1.97 -4.54
CA ILE A 126 -10.27 -2.22 -3.40
C ILE A 126 -11.47 -1.27 -3.51
N VAL A 127 -12.66 -1.86 -3.54
CA VAL A 127 -13.93 -1.11 -3.56
C VAL A 127 -14.78 -1.56 -2.38
N THR A 128 -15.38 -0.61 -1.67
CA THR A 128 -16.25 -0.88 -0.53
C THR A 128 -17.71 -1.00 -1.00
N HIS A 129 -18.40 -2.06 -0.59
CA HIS A 129 -19.83 -2.25 -0.79
C HIS A 129 -20.44 -2.84 0.46
N ASP A 130 -21.53 -2.26 0.96
CA ASP A 130 -22.18 -2.65 2.23
C ASP A 130 -21.18 -2.76 3.39
N GLU A 131 -20.31 -1.74 3.54
CA GLU A 131 -19.26 -1.68 4.57
C GLU A 131 -18.16 -2.76 4.46
N VAL A 132 -18.20 -3.59 3.43
CA VAL A 132 -17.23 -4.65 3.16
C VAL A 132 -16.28 -4.25 2.03
N LYS A 133 -14.99 -4.47 2.23
CA LYS A 133 -13.96 -4.24 1.21
C LYS A 133 -13.88 -5.44 0.27
N HIS A 134 -14.09 -5.19 -1.01
CA HIS A 134 -14.05 -6.18 -2.08
C HIS A 134 -12.85 -5.94 -2.99
N PRO A 135 -11.89 -6.88 -3.07
CA PRO A 135 -10.82 -6.79 -4.04
C PRO A 135 -11.35 -7.14 -5.45
N LEU A 136 -11.18 -6.23 -6.38
CA LEU A 136 -11.31 -6.49 -7.81
C LEU A 136 -9.92 -6.91 -8.32
N VAL A 137 -9.80 -8.04 -8.99
CA VAL A 137 -8.51 -8.55 -9.51
C VAL A 137 -8.63 -8.79 -11.00
N SER A 138 -7.85 -8.08 -11.80
CA SER A 138 -7.80 -8.24 -13.26
C SER A 138 -6.57 -7.53 -13.83
N GLU A 139 -5.89 -8.13 -14.81
CA GLU A 139 -4.80 -7.45 -15.53
C GLU A 139 -5.24 -6.11 -16.16
N ARG A 140 -6.53 -5.95 -16.47
CA ARG A 140 -7.10 -4.70 -16.99
C ARG A 140 -7.09 -3.55 -15.97
N LEU A 141 -6.90 -3.82 -14.68
CA LEU A 141 -6.80 -2.81 -13.63
C LEU A 141 -5.38 -2.24 -13.52
N ARG A 142 -4.39 -2.85 -14.19
CA ARG A 142 -3.00 -2.41 -14.09
C ARG A 142 -2.80 -1.13 -14.91
N PRO A 143 -2.29 -0.06 -14.27
CA PRO A 143 -1.97 1.17 -15.00
C PRO A 143 -0.87 0.93 -16.04
N GLN A 144 -0.96 1.62 -17.17
CA GLN A 144 0.09 1.59 -18.20
C GLN A 144 1.30 2.43 -17.80
N TRP A 145 1.08 3.48 -17.04
CA TRP A 145 2.15 4.33 -16.51
C TRP A 145 2.01 4.51 -15.01
N ALA A 146 3.13 4.36 -14.31
CA ALA A 146 3.34 4.75 -12.93
C ALA A 146 4.31 5.94 -12.91
N ILE A 147 3.85 7.08 -12.45
CA ILE A 147 4.60 8.34 -12.48
C ILE A 147 5.01 8.71 -11.06
N LEU A 148 6.25 8.42 -10.72
CA LEU A 148 6.81 8.62 -9.39
C LEU A 148 7.43 10.01 -9.28
N ASP A 149 6.61 11.03 -9.05
CA ASP A 149 7.04 12.42 -8.98
C ASP A 149 7.30 12.87 -7.54
N SER A 150 8.58 13.00 -7.19
CA SER A 150 9.00 13.36 -5.83
C SER A 150 8.59 14.76 -5.38
N GLU A 151 8.29 15.68 -6.30
CA GLU A 151 7.82 17.02 -5.94
C GLU A 151 6.43 16.98 -5.29
N LEU A 152 5.58 16.03 -5.69
CA LEU A 152 4.25 15.84 -5.10
C LEU A 152 4.28 15.29 -3.66
N LEU A 153 5.44 14.79 -3.23
CA LEU A 153 5.65 14.28 -1.88
C LEU A 153 6.18 15.34 -0.90
N ALA A 154 6.50 16.55 -1.39
CA ALA A 154 7.22 17.56 -0.62
C ALA A 154 6.50 17.97 0.67
N GLU A 155 5.18 18.02 0.66
CA GLU A 155 4.36 18.53 1.76
C GLU A 155 3.60 17.42 2.53
N LEU A 156 4.02 16.15 2.38
CA LEU A 156 3.35 15.07 3.08
C LEU A 156 3.42 15.24 4.61
N PRO A 157 2.30 15.11 5.32
CA PRO A 157 2.29 15.11 6.78
C PRO A 157 3.15 13.98 7.35
N ARG A 158 3.85 14.25 8.45
CA ARG A 158 4.71 13.25 9.12
C ARG A 158 3.97 11.96 9.47
N SER A 159 2.73 12.06 9.92
CA SER A 159 1.90 10.89 10.23
C SER A 159 1.69 10.01 9.00
N LEU A 160 1.43 10.61 7.84
CA LEU A 160 1.22 9.88 6.61
C LEU A 160 2.53 9.26 6.08
N ILE A 161 3.68 9.95 6.25
CA ILE A 161 5.01 9.39 5.94
C ILE A 161 5.29 8.15 6.80
N ALA A 162 4.97 8.21 8.10
CA ALA A 162 5.20 7.11 9.02
C ALA A 162 4.29 5.91 8.71
N ASP A 163 2.98 6.15 8.54
CA ASP A 163 2.00 5.11 8.22
C ASP A 163 2.35 4.43 6.88
N ALA A 164 2.55 5.21 5.81
CA ALA A 164 2.88 4.69 4.48
C ALA A 164 4.24 3.95 4.46
N GLY A 165 5.24 4.46 5.18
CA GLY A 165 6.53 3.80 5.25
C GLY A 165 6.49 2.44 5.95
N PHE A 166 5.68 2.30 7.01
CA PHE A 166 5.48 0.99 7.63
C PHE A 166 4.68 0.02 6.75
N ASP A 167 3.80 0.54 5.90
CA ASP A 167 3.11 -0.25 4.90
C ASP A 167 4.11 -0.87 3.90
N VAL A 168 5.08 -0.08 3.40
CA VAL A 168 6.17 -0.59 2.55
C VAL A 168 6.98 -1.70 3.26
N LEU A 169 7.30 -1.51 4.54
CA LEU A 169 8.05 -2.51 5.31
C LEU A 169 7.25 -3.81 5.48
N ALA A 170 5.94 -3.71 5.71
CA ALA A 170 5.05 -4.85 5.82
C ALA A 170 4.92 -5.59 4.48
N HIS A 171 4.68 -4.86 3.39
CA HIS A 171 4.65 -5.39 2.03
C HIS A 171 5.93 -6.21 1.71
N ALA A 172 7.08 -5.62 1.97
CA ALA A 172 8.37 -6.26 1.69
C ALA A 172 8.60 -7.50 2.55
N LEU A 173 8.29 -7.45 3.85
CA LEU A 173 8.46 -8.58 4.77
C LEU A 173 7.51 -9.72 4.45
N GLU A 174 6.26 -9.43 4.10
CA GLU A 174 5.33 -10.48 3.73
C GLU A 174 5.64 -11.07 2.36
N ALA A 175 6.11 -10.26 1.41
CA ALA A 175 6.51 -10.76 0.09
C ALA A 175 7.68 -11.76 0.16
N VAL A 176 8.73 -11.48 0.96
CA VAL A 176 9.87 -12.43 1.10
C VAL A 176 9.51 -13.70 1.87
N ALA A 177 8.51 -13.61 2.75
CA ALA A 177 8.03 -14.74 3.54
C ALA A 177 6.95 -15.56 2.81
N GLY A 178 6.33 -14.99 1.80
CA GLY A 178 5.17 -15.54 1.11
C GLY A 178 5.44 -16.89 0.45
N ARG A 179 4.42 -17.76 0.43
CA ARG A 179 4.53 -19.11 -0.19
C ARG A 179 4.83 -19.04 -1.69
N ASN A 180 4.53 -17.93 -2.35
CA ASN A 180 4.82 -17.71 -3.78
C ASN A 180 6.09 -16.88 -4.02
N ALA A 181 6.90 -16.65 -2.98
CA ALA A 181 8.17 -15.93 -3.09
C ALA A 181 9.10 -16.56 -4.13
N SER A 182 9.87 -15.74 -4.82
CA SER A 182 10.81 -16.12 -5.86
C SER A 182 12.09 -15.30 -5.78
N PRO A 183 13.20 -15.72 -6.40
CA PRO A 183 14.41 -14.90 -6.42
C PRO A 183 14.20 -13.48 -6.95
N ILE A 184 13.25 -13.28 -7.88
CA ILE A 184 12.95 -11.95 -8.44
C ILE A 184 12.17 -11.12 -7.43
N THR A 185 11.10 -11.66 -6.84
CA THR A 185 10.31 -10.97 -5.81
C THR A 185 11.13 -10.68 -4.58
N ASP A 186 12.01 -11.59 -4.19
CA ASP A 186 12.94 -11.43 -3.09
C ASP A 186 13.93 -10.28 -3.29
N ALA A 187 14.50 -10.15 -4.51
CA ALA A 187 15.41 -9.07 -4.83
C ALA A 187 14.73 -7.69 -4.68
N LEU A 188 13.52 -7.57 -5.23
CA LEU A 188 12.71 -6.35 -5.12
C LEU A 188 12.33 -6.04 -3.67
N ALA A 189 11.78 -7.01 -2.96
CA ALA A 189 11.31 -6.83 -1.59
C ALA A 189 12.44 -6.52 -0.59
N ARG A 190 13.58 -7.20 -0.70
CA ARG A 190 14.73 -6.96 0.18
C ARG A 190 15.32 -5.57 -0.03
N ASP A 191 15.44 -5.10 -1.27
CA ASP A 191 15.96 -3.75 -1.52
C ASP A 191 14.93 -2.68 -1.13
N ALA A 192 13.65 -2.92 -1.36
CA ALA A 192 12.56 -2.07 -0.87
C ALA A 192 12.60 -1.91 0.66
N PHE A 193 12.71 -3.03 1.39
CA PHE A 193 12.82 -3.01 2.85
C PHE A 193 14.04 -2.24 3.32
N ARG A 194 15.24 -2.57 2.78
CA ARG A 194 16.50 -1.90 3.13
C ARG A 194 16.40 -0.39 2.94
N THR A 195 15.89 0.03 1.79
CA THR A 195 15.76 1.45 1.42
C THR A 195 14.78 2.16 2.34
N ALA A 196 13.56 1.63 2.50
CA ALA A 196 12.55 2.22 3.38
C ALA A 196 13.03 2.25 4.83
N TYR A 197 13.54 1.14 5.36
CA TYR A 197 14.02 1.06 6.74
C TYR A 197 15.12 2.09 7.06
N SER A 198 16.06 2.27 6.12
CA SER A 198 17.21 3.16 6.32
C SER A 198 16.86 4.64 6.16
N LEU A 199 15.94 4.99 5.24
CA LEU A 199 15.67 6.37 4.85
C LEU A 199 14.42 6.96 5.50
N LEU A 200 13.52 6.14 6.01
CA LEU A 200 12.26 6.60 6.58
C LEU A 200 12.42 7.59 7.75
N PRO A 201 13.41 7.44 8.67
CA PRO A 201 13.66 8.43 9.70
C PRO A 201 14.01 9.81 9.15
N ALA A 202 14.84 9.90 8.11
CA ALA A 202 15.21 11.16 7.46
C ALA A 202 14.00 11.82 6.77
N SER A 203 13.20 11.03 6.03
CA SER A 203 11.97 11.51 5.42
C SER A 203 10.96 12.04 6.45
N TYR A 204 10.78 11.30 7.56
CA TYR A 204 9.93 11.72 8.68
C TYR A 204 10.47 12.98 9.36
N GLY A 205 11.79 13.12 9.43
CA GLY A 205 12.48 14.33 9.90
C GLY A 205 12.28 15.56 9.01
N GLY A 206 11.82 15.38 7.78
CA GLY A 206 11.53 16.44 6.82
C GLY A 206 12.54 16.56 5.68
N ASP A 207 13.45 15.59 5.50
CA ASP A 207 14.40 15.59 4.38
C ASP A 207 13.69 15.17 3.08
N PRO A 208 13.52 16.08 2.10
CA PRO A 208 12.86 15.75 0.84
C PRO A 208 13.77 14.95 -0.10
N SER A 209 15.08 14.96 0.10
CA SER A 209 16.05 14.34 -0.82
C SER A 209 15.95 12.82 -0.86
N VAL A 210 15.46 12.20 0.22
CA VAL A 210 15.29 10.74 0.32
C VAL A 210 13.92 10.24 -0.16
N ARG A 211 12.98 11.13 -0.43
CA ARG A 211 11.57 10.75 -0.72
C ARG A 211 11.42 9.98 -2.01
N LEU A 212 12.16 10.34 -3.06
CA LEU A 212 12.12 9.59 -4.33
C LEU A 212 12.57 8.14 -4.13
N ALA A 213 13.62 7.90 -3.36
CA ALA A 213 14.10 6.56 -3.10
C ALA A 213 13.07 5.70 -2.32
N ILE A 214 12.39 6.31 -1.33
CA ILE A 214 11.30 5.62 -0.60
C ILE A 214 10.10 5.38 -1.51
N HIS A 215 9.80 6.32 -2.41
CA HIS A 215 8.71 6.18 -3.37
C HIS A 215 8.95 5.01 -4.33
N GLN A 216 10.17 4.91 -4.87
CA GLN A 216 10.58 3.76 -5.67
C GLN A 216 10.57 2.46 -4.85
N ALA A 217 10.98 2.50 -3.58
CA ALA A 217 10.91 1.34 -2.70
C ALA A 217 9.46 0.84 -2.48
N ALA A 218 8.49 1.75 -2.36
CA ALA A 218 7.08 1.39 -2.29
C ALA A 218 6.62 0.64 -3.55
N THR A 219 6.96 1.17 -4.72
CA THR A 219 6.67 0.52 -6.02
C THR A 219 7.34 -0.86 -6.14
N MET A 220 8.61 -0.97 -5.72
CA MET A 220 9.35 -2.26 -5.72
C MET A 220 8.69 -3.28 -4.78
N ALA A 221 8.28 -2.88 -3.58
CA ALA A 221 7.56 -3.73 -2.65
C ALA A 221 6.23 -4.20 -3.26
N ALA A 222 5.52 -3.31 -3.97
CA ALA A 222 4.26 -3.63 -4.64
C ALA A 222 4.45 -4.63 -5.80
N MET A 223 5.48 -4.45 -6.62
CA MET A 223 5.83 -5.42 -7.66
C MET A 223 6.16 -6.79 -7.07
N ALA A 224 6.79 -6.82 -5.89
CA ALA A 224 7.11 -8.06 -5.20
C ALA A 224 5.84 -8.74 -4.66
N PHE A 225 5.03 -8.05 -3.85
CA PHE A 225 3.88 -8.68 -3.22
C PHE A 225 2.75 -9.01 -4.22
N SER A 226 2.63 -8.29 -5.32
CA SER A 226 1.66 -8.62 -6.37
C SER A 226 1.84 -10.03 -6.92
N GLN A 227 3.05 -10.58 -6.82
CA GLN A 227 3.38 -11.94 -7.27
C GLN A 227 3.54 -12.92 -6.09
N ALA A 228 4.25 -12.50 -5.04
CA ALA A 228 4.53 -13.35 -3.88
C ALA A 228 3.31 -13.49 -2.97
N GLY A 229 2.39 -12.55 -3.02
CA GLY A 229 1.27 -12.41 -2.09
C GLY A 229 1.67 -11.65 -0.82
N LEU A 230 0.68 -11.44 0.03
CA LEU A 230 0.80 -10.86 1.36
C LEU A 230 0.58 -11.95 2.44
N GLY A 231 0.34 -11.55 3.68
CA GLY A 231 0.21 -12.47 4.79
C GLY A 231 -0.79 -12.02 5.86
N ILE A 232 -0.62 -12.59 7.06
CA ILE A 232 -1.55 -12.34 8.19
C ILE A 232 -1.43 -10.93 8.77
N CYS A 233 -0.34 -10.20 8.53
CA CYS A 233 -0.24 -8.80 8.94
C CYS A 233 -1.30 -7.98 8.19
N HIS A 234 -1.35 -8.10 6.87
CA HIS A 234 -2.36 -7.42 6.06
C HIS A 234 -3.77 -7.94 6.31
N ALA A 235 -3.96 -9.26 6.43
CA ALA A 235 -5.28 -9.82 6.73
C ALA A 235 -5.88 -9.26 8.03
N LEU A 236 -5.07 -9.14 9.08
CA LEU A 236 -5.48 -8.51 10.35
C LEU A 236 -5.65 -7.00 10.21
N ALA A 237 -4.76 -6.31 9.47
CA ALA A 237 -4.86 -4.87 9.26
C ALA A 237 -6.12 -4.49 8.50
N HIS A 238 -6.53 -5.26 7.48
CA HIS A 238 -7.79 -5.08 6.76
C HIS A 238 -8.99 -5.21 7.68
N SER A 239 -9.04 -6.30 8.47
CA SER A 239 -10.15 -6.59 9.38
C SER A 239 -10.28 -5.53 10.48
N LEU A 240 -9.15 -5.14 11.10
CA LEU A 240 -9.12 -4.09 12.13
C LEU A 240 -9.46 -2.71 11.55
N GLY A 241 -8.93 -2.40 10.36
CA GLY A 241 -9.18 -1.13 9.67
C GLY A 241 -10.65 -0.97 9.30
N GLY A 242 -11.29 -2.01 8.79
CA GLY A 242 -12.73 -2.02 8.50
C GLY A 242 -13.58 -1.83 9.75
N GLN A 243 -13.16 -2.43 10.89
CA GLN A 243 -13.93 -2.36 12.15
C GLN A 243 -13.71 -1.07 12.93
N PHE A 244 -12.50 -0.51 12.94
CA PHE A 244 -12.13 0.58 13.85
C PHE A 244 -11.64 1.85 13.14
N HIS A 245 -11.57 1.86 11.81
CA HIS A 245 -11.13 2.99 11.00
C HIS A 245 -9.73 3.52 11.36
N VAL A 246 -8.87 2.66 11.91
CA VAL A 246 -7.46 2.99 12.15
C VAL A 246 -6.70 2.96 10.82
N PRO A 247 -5.83 3.95 10.52
CA PRO A 247 -5.03 3.97 9.29
C PRO A 247 -4.28 2.66 9.05
N HIS A 248 -4.33 2.15 7.81
CA HIS A 248 -3.83 0.83 7.44
C HIS A 248 -2.35 0.62 7.79
N GLY A 249 -1.46 1.52 7.36
CA GLY A 249 -0.03 1.42 7.67
C GLY A 249 0.29 1.52 9.16
N ARG A 250 -0.58 2.19 9.94
CA ARG A 250 -0.49 2.24 11.40
C ARG A 250 -0.79 0.88 12.03
N LEU A 251 -1.81 0.19 11.53
CA LEU A 251 -2.12 -1.18 11.93
C LEU A 251 -0.97 -2.12 11.59
N ASN A 252 -0.40 -1.99 10.38
CA ASN A 252 0.79 -2.75 10.00
C ASN A 252 1.96 -2.47 10.96
N ALA A 253 2.19 -1.24 11.38
CA ALA A 253 3.24 -0.90 12.33
C ALA A 253 3.06 -1.56 13.71
N ILE A 254 1.81 -1.73 14.17
CA ILE A 254 1.48 -2.39 15.42
C ILE A 254 1.67 -3.91 15.31
N LEU A 255 1.16 -4.50 14.23
CA LEU A 255 1.09 -5.95 14.02
C LEU A 255 2.43 -6.58 13.62
N LEU A 256 3.18 -5.90 12.75
CA LEU A 256 4.33 -6.47 12.05
C LEU A 256 5.40 -7.07 12.96
N PRO A 257 5.83 -6.45 14.07
CA PRO A 257 6.85 -7.05 14.95
C PRO A 257 6.40 -8.38 15.56
N THR A 258 5.12 -8.51 15.88
CA THR A 258 4.53 -9.76 16.42
C THR A 258 4.41 -10.80 15.32
N VAL A 259 3.90 -10.43 14.14
CA VAL A 259 3.78 -11.32 12.98
C VAL A 259 5.14 -11.89 12.55
N VAL A 260 6.20 -11.07 12.53
CA VAL A 260 7.57 -11.55 12.25
C VAL A 260 8.01 -12.64 13.21
N SER A 261 7.62 -12.56 14.49
CA SER A 261 7.95 -13.60 15.48
C SER A 261 7.26 -14.93 15.18
N TYR A 262 5.98 -14.89 14.84
CA TYR A 262 5.21 -16.09 14.52
C TYR A 262 5.61 -16.70 13.16
N ASN A 263 5.77 -15.88 12.15
CA ASN A 263 6.18 -16.35 10.81
C ASN A 263 7.65 -16.79 10.77
N GLY A 264 8.48 -16.35 11.73
CA GLY A 264 9.90 -16.70 11.81
C GLY A 264 10.19 -18.19 11.88
N VAL A 265 9.27 -19.01 12.38
CA VAL A 265 9.41 -20.46 12.44
C VAL A 265 9.45 -21.11 11.05
N ALA A 266 8.78 -20.51 10.06
CA ALA A 266 8.74 -21.01 8.68
C ALA A 266 9.57 -20.15 7.71
N ALA A 267 9.68 -18.85 7.96
CA ALA A 267 10.36 -17.89 7.08
C ALA A 267 11.71 -17.40 7.63
N GLY A 268 12.29 -18.07 8.63
CA GLY A 268 13.51 -17.64 9.33
C GLY A 268 14.67 -17.33 8.41
N ALA A 269 14.93 -18.18 7.42
CA ALA A 269 16.00 -17.98 6.44
C ALA A 269 15.78 -16.73 5.57
N ALA A 270 14.54 -16.49 5.08
CA ALA A 270 14.18 -15.35 4.28
C ALA A 270 14.32 -14.05 5.08
N TYR A 271 13.78 -14.01 6.29
CA TYR A 271 13.93 -12.88 7.21
C TYR A 271 15.38 -12.62 7.63
N THR A 272 16.19 -13.66 7.81
CA THR A 272 17.62 -13.52 8.10
C THR A 272 18.36 -12.86 6.95
N ALA A 273 18.08 -13.27 5.71
CA ALA A 273 18.69 -12.69 4.52
C ALA A 273 18.30 -11.18 4.38
N LEU A 274 17.02 -10.87 4.56
CA LEU A 274 16.52 -9.49 4.55
C LEU A 274 17.15 -8.65 5.68
N ALA A 275 17.17 -9.16 6.91
CA ALA A 275 17.74 -8.48 8.07
C ALA A 275 19.24 -8.16 7.87
N ARG A 276 20.00 -9.09 7.30
CA ARG A 276 21.43 -8.86 6.99
C ARG A 276 21.61 -7.75 5.96
N GLN A 277 20.81 -7.72 4.91
CA GLN A 277 20.87 -6.68 3.89
C GLN A 277 20.51 -5.29 4.45
N ALA A 278 19.61 -5.24 5.43
CA ALA A 278 19.22 -4.00 6.13
C ALA A 278 20.14 -3.61 7.28
N GLY A 279 21.27 -4.30 7.50
CA GLY A 279 22.18 -4.02 8.61
C GLY A 279 21.68 -4.49 9.98
N LEU A 280 20.60 -5.29 10.01
CA LEU A 280 19.99 -5.86 11.22
C LEU A 280 20.40 -7.33 11.47
N GLY A 281 21.36 -7.83 10.71
CA GLY A 281 21.75 -9.24 10.77
C GLY A 281 22.34 -9.67 12.12
N GLY A 282 22.65 -10.94 12.22
CA GLY A 282 23.26 -11.58 13.38
C GLY A 282 24.06 -12.82 12.97
N SER A 283 24.83 -13.39 13.89
CA SER A 283 25.65 -14.58 13.67
C SER A 283 24.80 -15.84 13.46
N ALA A 284 23.62 -15.91 14.04
CA ALA A 284 22.65 -16.99 13.92
C ALA A 284 21.28 -16.46 13.55
N GLU A 285 20.43 -17.32 12.97
CA GLU A 285 19.06 -16.99 12.56
C GLU A 285 18.24 -16.40 13.71
N ALA A 286 18.23 -17.02 14.87
CA ALA A 286 17.50 -16.53 16.02
C ALA A 286 17.94 -15.11 16.46
N ILE A 287 19.23 -14.79 16.29
CA ILE A 287 19.76 -13.44 16.58
C ILE A 287 19.28 -12.45 15.50
N ALA A 288 19.31 -12.83 14.24
CA ALA A 288 18.85 -12.00 13.13
C ALA A 288 17.34 -11.68 13.24
N LEU A 289 16.52 -12.68 13.56
CA LEU A 289 15.08 -12.51 13.80
C LEU A 289 14.79 -11.57 14.96
N ARG A 290 15.50 -11.75 16.09
CA ARG A 290 15.38 -10.85 17.23
C ARG A 290 15.78 -9.43 16.88
N ASN A 291 16.88 -9.25 16.14
CA ASN A 291 17.35 -7.95 15.72
C ASN A 291 16.38 -7.27 14.75
N LEU A 292 15.80 -8.03 13.83
CA LEU A 292 14.76 -7.53 12.91
C LEU A 292 13.53 -7.03 13.69
N LYS A 293 12.98 -7.86 14.60
CA LYS A 293 11.86 -7.48 15.46
C LYS A 293 12.19 -6.20 16.24
N ASN A 294 13.34 -6.17 16.92
CA ASN A 294 13.75 -5.02 17.72
C ASN A 294 14.01 -3.78 16.86
N GLY A 295 14.50 -3.94 15.63
CA GLY A 295 14.67 -2.88 14.66
C GLY A 295 13.33 -2.24 14.30
N LEU A 296 12.31 -3.04 13.98
CA LEU A 296 10.96 -2.57 13.68
C LEU A 296 10.35 -1.82 14.87
N VAL A 297 10.48 -2.37 16.10
CA VAL A 297 9.98 -1.72 17.33
C VAL A 297 10.67 -0.38 17.55
N ARG A 298 11.99 -0.31 17.35
CA ARG A 298 12.76 0.93 17.50
C ARG A 298 12.32 1.97 16.47
N LEU A 299 12.20 1.58 15.18
CA LEU A 299 11.76 2.46 14.11
C LEU A 299 10.35 2.99 14.37
N ARG A 300 9.40 2.11 14.77
CA ARG A 300 8.04 2.51 15.14
C ARG A 300 8.03 3.61 16.21
N ARG A 301 8.85 3.44 17.25
CA ARG A 301 8.96 4.43 18.32
C ARG A 301 9.59 5.75 17.83
N GLU A 302 10.60 5.69 16.97
CA GLU A 302 11.25 6.86 16.37
C GLU A 302 10.28 7.68 15.54
N LEU A 303 9.40 7.01 14.80
CA LEU A 303 8.35 7.62 13.99
C LEU A 303 7.10 8.01 14.81
N ARG A 304 7.12 7.82 16.13
CA ARG A 304 6.01 8.14 17.04
C ARG A 304 4.69 7.43 16.69
N LEU A 305 4.77 6.24 16.12
CA LEU A 305 3.62 5.40 15.88
C LEU A 305 3.23 4.63 17.15
N PRO A 306 1.93 4.36 17.37
CA PRO A 306 1.45 3.62 18.54
C PRO A 306 2.05 2.21 18.60
N ALA A 307 2.27 1.72 19.82
CA ALA A 307 2.81 0.39 20.04
C ALA A 307 1.72 -0.68 20.12
N THR A 308 0.50 -0.27 20.43
CA THR A 308 -0.64 -1.16 20.68
C THR A 308 -1.91 -0.62 20.06
N LEU A 309 -2.91 -1.48 19.92
CA LEU A 309 -4.25 -1.09 19.45
C LEU A 309 -4.90 -0.07 20.40
N ALA A 310 -4.69 -0.22 21.71
CA ALA A 310 -5.20 0.73 22.71
C ALA A 310 -4.61 2.14 22.51
N GLU A 311 -3.30 2.25 22.26
CA GLU A 311 -2.65 3.52 21.92
C GLU A 311 -3.11 4.10 20.59
N ALA A 312 -3.59 3.25 19.67
CA ALA A 312 -4.19 3.67 18.41
C ALA A 312 -5.68 4.07 18.52
N GLY A 313 -6.24 4.05 19.74
CA GLY A 313 -7.62 4.46 20.00
C GLY A 313 -8.64 3.31 19.99
N VAL A 314 -8.21 2.07 19.86
CA VAL A 314 -9.11 0.90 19.92
C VAL A 314 -9.30 0.49 21.38
N ALA A 315 -10.49 0.75 21.93
CA ALA A 315 -10.77 0.37 23.33
C ALA A 315 -10.71 -1.14 23.51
N PRO A 316 -10.04 -1.67 24.58
CA PRO A 316 -9.93 -3.12 24.81
C PRO A 316 -11.27 -3.83 24.86
N ARG A 317 -12.32 -3.19 25.37
CA ARG A 317 -13.69 -3.74 25.40
C ARG A 317 -14.28 -3.91 24.02
N ASP A 318 -14.02 -2.98 23.11
CA ASP A 318 -14.52 -3.03 21.74
C ASP A 318 -13.76 -4.07 20.92
N LEU A 319 -12.43 -4.17 21.12
CA LEU A 319 -11.65 -5.27 20.55
C LEU A 319 -12.18 -6.63 21.00
N GLN A 320 -12.42 -6.81 22.31
CA GLN A 320 -12.93 -8.08 22.85
C GLN A 320 -14.34 -8.40 22.32
N ARG A 321 -15.22 -7.40 22.18
CA ARG A 321 -16.58 -7.57 21.64
C ARG A 321 -16.56 -8.03 20.18
N ASN A 322 -15.65 -7.51 19.39
CA ASN A 322 -15.56 -7.77 17.95
C ASN A 322 -14.52 -8.84 17.58
N LEU A 323 -13.85 -9.46 18.57
CA LEU A 323 -12.73 -10.39 18.34
C LEU A 323 -13.11 -11.50 17.35
N GLY A 324 -14.27 -12.12 17.52
CA GLY A 324 -14.74 -13.18 16.64
C GLY A 324 -14.92 -12.72 15.19
N THR A 325 -15.56 -11.55 14.99
CA THR A 325 -15.78 -10.97 13.66
C THR A 325 -14.47 -10.63 12.99
N ILE A 326 -13.52 -10.02 13.72
CA ILE A 326 -12.18 -9.66 13.20
C ILE A 326 -11.42 -10.90 12.76
N VAL A 327 -11.42 -11.94 13.58
CA VAL A 327 -10.70 -13.18 13.28
C VAL A 327 -11.32 -13.91 12.09
N GLU A 328 -12.66 -14.00 11.99
CA GLU A 328 -13.32 -14.59 10.83
C GLU A 328 -13.03 -13.82 9.55
N ALA A 329 -13.08 -12.48 9.59
CA ALA A 329 -12.76 -11.65 8.45
C ALA A 329 -11.29 -11.83 8.01
N ALA A 330 -10.35 -11.89 8.97
CA ALA A 330 -8.93 -12.12 8.67
C ALA A 330 -8.66 -13.54 8.12
N LEU A 331 -9.39 -14.57 8.57
CA LEU A 331 -9.29 -15.92 8.01
C LEU A 331 -9.84 -16.00 6.57
N ALA A 332 -10.86 -15.19 6.26
CA ALA A 332 -11.45 -15.12 4.93
C ALA A 332 -10.61 -14.25 3.96
N ASP A 333 -9.74 -13.40 4.46
CA ASP A 333 -8.93 -12.47 3.65
C ASP A 333 -7.95 -13.25 2.75
N PRO A 334 -7.93 -12.94 1.45
CA PRO A 334 -7.03 -13.62 0.50
C PRO A 334 -5.54 -13.48 0.83
N CYS A 335 -5.11 -12.42 1.54
CA CYS A 335 -3.73 -12.22 1.96
C CYS A 335 -3.24 -13.35 2.88
N GLY A 336 -4.10 -13.92 3.72
CA GLY A 336 -3.74 -15.02 4.60
C GLY A 336 -3.32 -16.29 3.88
N LYS A 337 -3.78 -16.52 2.65
CA LYS A 337 -3.52 -17.74 1.86
C LYS A 337 -2.07 -17.94 1.48
N THR A 338 -1.33 -16.85 1.36
CA THR A 338 0.10 -16.86 0.99
C THR A 338 1.03 -16.73 2.19
N ASN A 339 0.49 -16.63 3.41
CA ASN A 339 1.30 -16.58 4.63
C ASN A 339 2.12 -17.87 4.82
N PRO A 340 3.40 -17.81 5.27
CA PRO A 340 4.23 -18.99 5.43
C PRO A 340 3.70 -19.97 6.48
N VAL A 341 3.14 -19.45 7.57
CA VAL A 341 2.45 -20.24 8.61
C VAL A 341 0.95 -20.24 8.32
N GLU A 342 0.29 -21.40 8.40
CA GLU A 342 -1.15 -21.50 8.19
C GLU A 342 -1.91 -20.65 9.21
N PRO A 343 -2.74 -19.69 8.78
CA PRO A 343 -3.53 -18.90 9.71
C PRO A 343 -4.61 -19.76 10.36
N THR A 344 -4.59 -19.82 11.68
CA THR A 344 -5.63 -20.46 12.48
C THR A 344 -6.29 -19.44 13.39
N ARG A 345 -7.53 -19.71 13.81
CA ARG A 345 -8.23 -18.87 14.78
C ARG A 345 -7.37 -18.60 16.02
N GLY A 346 -6.77 -19.66 16.61
CA GLY A 346 -5.94 -19.53 17.80
C GLY A 346 -4.73 -18.63 17.59
N LEU A 347 -4.02 -18.78 16.45
CA LEU A 347 -2.87 -17.93 16.10
C LEU A 347 -3.26 -16.46 15.99
N LEU A 348 -4.36 -16.15 15.28
CA LEU A 348 -4.80 -14.76 15.10
C LEU A 348 -5.27 -14.14 16.42
N GLU A 349 -5.96 -14.90 17.28
CA GLU A 349 -6.35 -14.44 18.62
C GLU A 349 -5.14 -14.18 19.51
N GLU A 350 -4.08 -14.99 19.45
CA GLU A 350 -2.83 -14.75 20.18
C GLU A 350 -2.15 -13.47 19.73
N ILE A 351 -2.02 -13.25 18.40
CA ILE A 351 -1.45 -12.01 17.86
C ILE A 351 -2.26 -10.81 18.35
N LEU A 352 -3.58 -10.85 18.25
CA LEU A 352 -4.45 -9.76 18.69
C LEU A 352 -4.33 -9.48 20.19
N LYS A 353 -4.17 -10.50 21.03
CA LYS A 353 -3.92 -10.34 22.48
C LYS A 353 -2.59 -9.67 22.76
N GLU A 354 -1.51 -10.04 22.04
CA GLU A 354 -0.18 -9.41 22.22
C GLU A 354 -0.20 -7.92 21.87
N VAL A 355 -0.93 -7.54 20.80
CA VAL A 355 -0.95 -6.15 20.30
C VAL A 355 -2.08 -5.30 20.89
N ALA A 356 -2.99 -5.88 21.67
CA ALA A 356 -4.13 -5.16 22.27
C ALA A 356 -3.71 -3.97 23.13
N GLY A 357 -2.70 -4.17 23.96
CA GLY A 357 -2.29 -3.18 24.97
C GLY A 357 -3.14 -3.29 26.25
N ARG A 358 -2.68 -2.60 27.29
CA ARG A 358 -3.44 -2.46 28.54
C ARG A 358 -4.24 -1.16 28.45
N GLY A 359 -5.54 -1.25 28.70
CA GLY A 359 -6.40 -0.09 28.87
C GLY A 359 -6.17 0.61 30.19
#